data_315244383ea4f20669d17b5eeb33d1c2
#
_entry.id   315244383ea4f20669d17b5eeb33d1c2
#
_cell.length_a   1.000
_cell.length_b   1.000
_cell.length_c   1.000
_cell.angle_alpha   90.00
_cell.angle_beta   90.00
_cell.angle_gamma   90.00
#
_symmetry.space_group_name_H-M   'P 1'
#
loop_
_entity.id
_entity.type
_entity.pdbx_description
1 polymer ?
#
loop_
_entity_poly.entity_id
_entity_poly.type
_entity_poly.pdbx_seq_one_letter_code
_entity_poly.pdbx_strand_id
1 'polypeptide(L)' 'MESLNRLKVVLVEKGKTNRWLAEQLGKTEHTISRWCQNKTQPSIAQLNEIARVLMIDVRSLINPSQEEHNEQ' A
#
# COMPACT_ATOMS: atom_id res chain seq x y z
N MET A 1 -13.43 -9.72 -4.07
CA MET A 1 -12.03 -9.66 -4.12
C MET A 1 -11.48 -9.06 -2.86
N GLU A 2 -10.44 -9.65 -2.34
CA GLU A 2 -9.92 -9.17 -1.12
C GLU A 2 -8.98 -8.06 -1.27
N SER A 3 -9.03 -7.08 -0.42
CA SER A 3 -8.15 -5.95 -0.43
C SER A 3 -7.06 -6.20 0.58
N LEU A 4 -5.88 -6.55 0.13
CA LEU A 4 -4.79 -6.91 1.01
C LEU A 4 -3.99 -5.72 1.49
N ASN A 5 -3.89 -4.67 0.69
CA ASN A 5 -3.17 -3.48 1.13
C ASN A 5 -4.09 -2.26 1.15
N ARG A 6 -3.69 -1.27 1.94
CA ARG A 6 -4.43 -0.03 2.09
C ARG A 6 -3.72 1.14 1.45
N LEU A 7 -2.93 0.88 0.42
CA LEU A 7 -2.07 1.92 -0.13
C LEU A 7 -2.87 3.13 -0.63
N LYS A 8 -3.98 2.88 -1.31
CA LYS A 8 -4.75 4.00 -1.83
C LYS A 8 -5.26 4.90 -0.72
N VAL A 9 -5.77 4.31 0.33
CA VAL A 9 -6.28 5.08 1.46
C VAL A 9 -5.17 5.90 2.10
N VAL A 10 -4.01 5.29 2.28
CA VAL A 10 -2.90 5.96 2.92
C VAL A 10 -2.39 7.11 2.06
N LEU A 11 -2.30 6.91 0.74
CA LEU A 11 -1.87 7.99 -0.14
C LEU A 11 -2.84 9.17 -0.05
N VAL A 12 -4.13 8.89 -0.04
CA VAL A 12 -5.11 9.96 0.07
C VAL A 12 -4.97 10.67 1.40
N GLU A 13 -4.79 9.93 2.48
CA GLU A 13 -4.65 10.52 3.80
C GLU A 13 -3.41 11.39 3.90
N LYS A 14 -2.36 11.02 3.18
CA LYS A 14 -1.12 11.78 3.20
C LYS A 14 -1.10 12.89 2.15
N GLY A 15 -2.15 12.99 1.34
CA GLY A 15 -2.20 14.00 0.29
C GLY A 15 -1.20 13.76 -0.82
N LYS A 16 -0.89 12.49 -1.09
CA LYS A 16 0.07 12.14 -2.12
C LYS A 16 -0.60 11.42 -3.26
N THR A 17 0.03 11.45 -4.43
CA THR A 17 -0.52 10.84 -5.63
C THR A 17 0.26 9.59 -5.98
N ASN A 18 -0.33 8.78 -6.85
CA ASN A 18 0.36 7.61 -7.39
C ASN A 18 1.63 8.03 -8.09
N ARG A 19 1.57 9.13 -8.82
CA ARG A 19 2.73 9.61 -9.55
C ARG A 19 3.87 9.99 -8.60
N TRP A 20 3.52 10.68 -7.52
CA TRP A 20 4.53 11.05 -6.55
C TRP A 20 5.22 9.81 -5.98
N LEU A 21 4.43 8.80 -5.62
CA LEU A 21 5.01 7.60 -5.05
C LEU A 21 5.87 6.87 -6.06
N ALA A 22 5.41 6.80 -7.31
CA ALA A 22 6.17 6.16 -8.36
C ALA A 22 7.54 6.81 -8.51
N GLU A 23 7.58 8.14 -8.44
CA GLU A 23 8.85 8.86 -8.53
C GLU A 23 9.74 8.54 -7.34
N GLN A 24 9.17 8.46 -6.15
CA GLN A 24 9.96 8.16 -4.96
C GLN A 24 10.58 6.78 -5.01
N LEU A 25 9.89 5.84 -5.62
CA LEU A 25 10.35 4.45 -5.62
C LEU A 25 11.06 4.04 -6.90
N GLY A 26 11.13 4.92 -7.87
CA GLY A 26 11.71 4.56 -9.15
C GLY A 26 10.88 3.55 -9.92
N LYS A 27 9.56 3.61 -9.75
CA LYS A 27 8.63 2.71 -10.42
C LYS A 27 7.74 3.50 -11.35
N THR A 28 6.96 2.79 -12.16
CA THR A 28 6.01 3.46 -13.03
C THR A 28 4.71 3.72 -12.29
N GLU A 29 4.00 4.72 -12.74
CA GLU A 29 2.71 5.03 -12.16
C GLU A 29 1.74 3.87 -12.35
N HIS A 30 1.88 3.14 -13.44
CA HIS A 30 1.05 1.97 -13.70
C HIS A 30 1.23 0.91 -12.60
N THR A 31 2.46 0.67 -12.19
CA THR A 31 2.73 -0.29 -11.12
C THR A 31 2.05 0.14 -9.82
N ILE A 32 2.17 1.42 -9.47
CA ILE A 32 1.55 1.92 -8.25
C ILE A 32 0.04 1.79 -8.34
N SER A 33 -0.52 2.10 -9.50
CA SER A 33 -1.96 2.01 -9.68
C SER A 33 -2.46 0.59 -9.46
N ARG A 34 -1.73 -0.39 -9.97
CA ARG A 34 -2.13 -1.78 -9.79
C ARG A 34 -2.04 -2.20 -8.32
N TRP A 35 -1.05 -1.71 -7.59
CA TRP A 35 -0.98 -1.96 -6.16
C TRP A 35 -2.17 -1.34 -5.44
N CYS A 36 -2.53 -0.12 -5.80
CA CYS A 36 -3.65 0.56 -5.17
C CYS A 36 -4.97 -0.15 -5.43
N GLN A 37 -5.09 -0.79 -6.58
CA GLN A 37 -6.30 -1.52 -6.92
C GLN A 37 -6.26 -2.96 -6.39
N ASN A 38 -5.19 -3.32 -5.74
CA ASN A 38 -4.99 -4.68 -5.23
C ASN A 38 -4.99 -5.74 -6.33
N LYS A 39 -4.64 -5.33 -7.54
CA LYS A 39 -4.47 -6.28 -8.63
C LYS A 39 -3.14 -7.01 -8.53
N THR A 40 -2.12 -6.33 -8.04
CA THR A 40 -0.86 -6.95 -7.68
C THR A 40 -0.45 -6.37 -6.35
N GLN A 41 0.47 -7.03 -5.67
CA GLN A 41 0.89 -6.59 -4.36
C GLN A 41 2.37 -6.23 -4.37
N PRO A 42 2.76 -5.19 -3.65
CA PRO A 42 4.19 -4.91 -3.49
C PRO A 42 4.84 -6.00 -2.63
N SER A 43 6.10 -6.24 -2.86
CA SER A 43 6.84 -7.17 -2.03
C SER A 43 7.01 -6.58 -0.63
N ILE A 44 7.46 -7.40 0.30
CA ILE A 44 7.70 -6.92 1.65
C ILE A 44 8.74 -5.81 1.65
N ALA A 45 9.80 -5.96 0.86
CA ALA A 45 10.80 -4.92 0.76
C ALA A 45 10.20 -3.62 0.21
N GLN A 46 9.31 -3.75 -0.76
CA GLN A 46 8.66 -2.58 -1.33
C GLN A 46 7.70 -1.94 -0.34
N LEU A 47 7.00 -2.74 0.44
CA LEU A 47 6.12 -2.20 1.48
C LEU A 47 6.92 -1.40 2.51
N ASN A 48 8.08 -1.92 2.89
CA ASN A 48 8.93 -1.18 3.83
C ASN A 48 9.41 0.12 3.23
N GLU A 49 9.73 0.12 1.94
CA GLU A 49 10.18 1.33 1.30
C GLU A 49 9.07 2.36 1.19
N ILE A 50 7.86 1.92 0.88
CA ILE A 50 6.70 2.79 0.84
C ILE A 50 6.46 3.41 2.21
N ALA A 51 6.53 2.59 3.25
CA ALA A 51 6.30 3.08 4.59
C ALA A 51 7.34 4.13 4.96
N ARG A 52 8.59 3.92 4.54
CA ARG A 52 9.63 4.87 4.86
C ARG A 52 9.40 6.21 4.18
N VAL A 53 9.09 6.21 2.89
CA VAL A 53 8.90 7.48 2.20
C VAL A 53 7.63 8.20 2.63
N LEU A 54 6.64 7.46 3.12
CA LEU A 54 5.43 8.07 3.63
C LEU A 54 5.51 8.37 5.12
N MET A 55 6.58 7.93 5.76
CA MET A 55 6.84 8.17 7.19
C MET A 55 5.74 7.59 8.05
N ILE A 56 5.40 6.34 7.78
CA ILE A 56 4.37 5.62 8.53
C ILE A 56 4.89 4.25 8.91
N ASP A 57 4.17 3.60 9.80
CA ASP A 57 4.43 2.22 10.15
C ASP A 57 3.97 1.33 9.01
N VAL A 58 4.76 0.33 8.65
CA VAL A 58 4.42 -0.55 7.55
C VAL A 58 3.10 -1.26 7.79
N ARG A 59 2.73 -1.47 9.05
CA ARG A 59 1.46 -2.12 9.37
C ARG A 59 0.27 -1.29 8.91
N SER A 60 0.45 0.01 8.75
CA SER A 60 -0.62 0.87 8.26
C SER A 60 -0.97 0.59 6.81
N LEU A 61 -0.11 -0.12 6.09
CA LEU A 61 -0.34 -0.41 4.68
C LEU A 61 -1.05 -1.74 4.47
N ILE A 62 -1.33 -2.48 5.52
CA ILE A 62 -1.85 -3.83 5.39
C ILE A 62 -3.19 -3.89 6.08
N ASN A 63 -4.17 -4.49 5.39
CA ASN A 63 -5.47 -4.67 6.02
C ASN A 63 -5.39 -5.77 7.07
N PRO A 64 -6.10 -5.61 8.16
CA PRO A 64 -6.07 -6.67 9.18
C PRO A 64 -6.71 -7.92 8.64
N SER A 65 -6.25 -9.02 9.17
CA SER A 65 -6.79 -10.30 8.75
C SER A 65 -8.22 -10.46 9.24
N GLN A 66 -9.03 -11.03 8.41
CA GLN A 66 -10.40 -11.22 8.78
C GLN A 66 -10.61 -12.42 9.66
N GLU A 67 -9.65 -13.28 9.69
CA GLU A 67 -9.83 -14.45 10.45
C GLU A 67 -9.95 -14.19 11.85
N GLU A 68 -9.47 -13.11 12.31
CA GLU A 68 -9.58 -12.88 13.67
C GLU A 68 -10.96 -12.80 14.11
N HIS A 69 -11.86 -12.54 13.22
CA HIS A 69 -13.16 -12.46 13.67
C HIS A 69 -13.80 -13.74 13.82
N ASN A 70 -13.17 -14.71 13.27
CA ASN A 70 -13.87 -15.92 13.21
C ASN A 70 -13.73 -16.72 14.33
N GLU A 71 -12.87 -16.39 15.11
CA GLU A 71 -12.63 -17.18 16.11
C GLU A 71 -13.61 -17.17 17.00
N GLN A 72 -14.41 -16.61 16.88
CA GLN A 72 -15.31 -16.64 17.74
C GLN A 72 -16.29 -17.45 17.51
#